data_a9f3fe2b503f46f48469aaef9555a307
#
_entry.id   a9f3fe2b503f46f48469aaef9555a307
#
_cell.length_a   1.000
_cell.length_b   1.000
_cell.length_c   1.000
_cell.angle_alpha   90.00
_cell.angle_beta   90.00
_cell.angle_gamma   90.00
#
_symmetry.space_group_name_H-M   'P 1'
#
loop_
_entity.id
_entity.type
_entity.pdbx_description
1 polymer ?
#
loop_
_entity_poly.entity_id
_entity_poly.type
_entity_poly.pdbx_seq_one_letter_code
_entity_poly.pdbx_strand_id
1 'polypeptide(L)'
;PALAGVCAEIEADRETLKAVMDQLGVGQSKLKPLAAVLAERLGRLKLNGRLWGYSPLSRLDELELLQIGVAGKRRLWRALEHTHADDLSSFDLGALAERATGQLMGLEAMHLKAAILAL
;
A
#
# COMPACT_ATOMS: atom_id res chain seq x y z
N PRO A 1 -1.81 -11.84 12.62
CA PRO A 1 -3.04 -11.36 11.99
C PRO A 1 -2.82 -10.90 10.56
N ALA A 2 -3.89 -10.94 9.78
CA ALA A 2 -3.87 -10.59 8.37
C ALA A 2 -3.36 -9.15 8.12
N LEU A 3 -3.68 -8.21 8.99
CA LEU A 3 -3.22 -6.83 8.84
C LEU A 3 -1.70 -6.70 8.92
N ALA A 4 -1.07 -7.42 9.84
CA ALA A 4 0.40 -7.40 9.96
C ALA A 4 1.06 -7.92 8.68
N GLY A 5 0.49 -8.96 8.06
CA GLY A 5 0.99 -9.50 6.80
C GLY A 5 0.85 -8.50 5.66
N VAL A 6 -0.29 -7.84 5.55
CA VAL A 6 -0.51 -6.79 4.54
C VAL A 6 0.46 -5.63 4.73
N CYS A 7 0.66 -5.19 5.96
CA CYS A 7 1.60 -4.11 6.27
C CYS A 7 3.03 -4.47 5.88
N ALA A 8 3.46 -5.70 6.16
CA ALA A 8 4.80 -6.18 5.79
C ALA A 8 4.97 -6.19 4.27
N GLU A 9 3.95 -6.62 3.52
CA GLU A 9 3.98 -6.60 2.06
C GLU A 9 4.07 -5.18 1.51
N ILE A 10 3.31 -4.25 2.07
CA ILE A 10 3.32 -2.85 1.64
C ILE A 10 4.69 -2.22 1.89
N GLU A 11 5.34 -2.53 3.01
CA GLU A 11 6.69 -2.06 3.28
C GLU A 11 7.70 -2.62 2.29
N ALA A 12 7.59 -3.90 1.96
CA ALA A 12 8.43 -4.52 0.94
C ALA A 12 8.22 -3.88 -0.43
N ASP A 13 6.97 -3.58 -0.78
CA ASP A 13 6.62 -2.90 -2.03
C ASP A 13 7.21 -1.49 -2.08
N ARG A 14 7.25 -0.79 -0.95
CA ARG A 14 7.87 0.53 -0.86
C ARG A 14 9.36 0.47 -1.18
N GLU A 15 10.06 -0.53 -0.66
CA GLU A 15 11.48 -0.72 -0.95
C GLU A 15 11.70 -1.08 -2.44
N THR A 16 10.83 -1.91 -2.99
CA THR A 16 10.86 -2.24 -4.42
C THR A 16 10.64 -0.99 -5.26
N LEU A 17 9.70 -0.13 -4.87
CA LEU A 17 9.44 1.12 -5.59
C LEU A 17 10.66 2.04 -5.60
N LYS A 18 11.37 2.15 -4.48
CA LYS A 18 12.62 2.91 -4.43
C LYS A 18 13.65 2.37 -5.41
N ALA A 19 13.81 1.05 -5.48
CA ALA A 19 14.74 0.42 -6.40
C ALA A 19 14.35 0.67 -7.87
N VAL A 20 13.06 0.61 -8.17
CA VAL A 20 12.52 0.93 -9.51
C VAL A 20 12.86 2.37 -9.90
N MET A 21 12.63 3.31 -8.99
CA MET A 21 12.92 4.72 -9.23
C MET A 21 14.40 4.97 -9.46
N ASP A 22 15.25 4.34 -8.67
CA ASP A 22 16.70 4.45 -8.83
C ASP A 22 17.12 3.94 -10.21
N GLN A 23 16.56 2.81 -10.66
CA GLN A 23 16.87 2.24 -11.95
C GLN A 23 16.41 3.13 -13.11
N LEU A 24 15.28 3.80 -12.97
CA LEU A 24 14.78 4.73 -13.98
C LEU A 24 15.51 6.07 -13.98
N GLY A 25 16.32 6.35 -12.95
CA GLY A 25 16.99 7.64 -12.81
C GLY A 25 16.02 8.79 -12.55
N VAL A 26 14.79 8.49 -12.16
CA VAL A 26 13.79 9.50 -11.84
C VAL A 26 13.98 9.93 -10.39
N GLY A 27 14.07 11.24 -10.17
CA GLY A 27 14.13 11.76 -8.81
C GLY A 27 12.91 11.32 -8.01
N GLN A 28 13.12 11.03 -6.73
CA GLN A 28 12.04 10.60 -5.83
C GLN A 28 10.93 11.64 -5.69
N SER A 29 11.13 12.87 -6.21
CA SER A 29 10.21 13.98 -6.09
C SER A 29 8.82 13.70 -6.68
N LYS A 30 8.73 12.86 -7.72
CA LYS A 30 7.44 12.58 -8.37
C LYS A 30 6.60 11.54 -7.64
N LEU A 31 7.25 10.57 -7.02
CA LEU A 31 6.56 9.48 -6.32
C LEU A 31 6.62 9.63 -4.80
N LYS A 32 7.42 10.58 -4.31
CA LYS A 32 7.59 10.84 -2.89
C LYS A 32 6.26 11.09 -2.16
N PRO A 33 5.31 11.87 -2.73
CA PRO A 33 4.04 12.08 -2.05
C PRO A 33 3.26 10.79 -1.80
N LEU A 34 3.19 9.89 -2.80
CA LEU A 34 2.50 8.62 -2.63
C LEU A 34 3.20 7.73 -1.61
N ALA A 35 4.52 7.59 -1.71
CA ALA A 35 5.31 6.80 -0.78
C ALA A 35 5.20 7.35 0.65
N ALA A 36 5.21 8.67 0.80
CA ALA A 36 5.08 9.31 2.11
C ALA A 36 3.71 9.06 2.73
N VAL A 37 2.65 9.16 1.94
CA VAL A 37 1.28 8.90 2.41
C VAL A 37 1.14 7.44 2.85
N LEU A 38 1.62 6.49 2.06
CA LEU A 38 1.58 5.07 2.41
C LEU A 38 2.35 4.79 3.69
N ALA A 39 3.56 5.36 3.82
CA ALA A 39 4.38 5.18 5.01
C ALA A 39 3.72 5.75 6.27
N GLU A 40 3.13 6.94 6.15
CA GLU A 40 2.42 7.58 7.25
C GLU A 40 1.21 6.76 7.70
N ARG A 41 0.37 6.32 6.76
CA ARG A 41 -0.82 5.54 7.08
C ARG A 41 -0.45 4.19 7.69
N LEU A 42 0.58 3.56 7.16
CA LEU A 42 1.07 2.30 7.68
C LEU A 42 1.59 2.46 9.11
N GLY A 43 2.33 3.54 9.37
CA GLY A 43 2.82 3.87 10.71
C GLY A 43 1.68 4.10 11.70
N ARG A 44 0.64 4.82 11.28
CA ARG A 44 -0.54 5.04 12.12
C ARG A 44 -1.26 3.75 12.47
N LEU A 45 -1.45 2.87 11.50
CA LEU A 45 -2.10 1.58 11.74
C LEU A 45 -1.31 0.73 12.73
N LYS A 46 0.01 0.68 12.59
CA LYS A 46 0.88 -0.05 13.52
C LYS A 46 0.82 0.53 14.91
N LEU A 47 0.92 1.86 15.01
CA LEU A 47 0.89 2.55 16.29
C LEU A 47 -0.47 2.41 16.97
N ASN A 48 -1.53 2.73 16.23
CA ASN A 48 -2.90 2.71 16.76
C ASN A 48 -3.37 1.28 17.09
N GLY A 49 -2.90 0.29 16.34
CA GLY A 49 -3.18 -1.10 16.64
C GLY A 49 -2.59 -1.58 17.96
N ARG A 50 -1.62 -0.84 18.51
CA ARG A 50 -0.98 -1.12 19.80
C ARG A 50 -1.56 -0.29 20.93
N LEU A 51 -2.25 0.81 20.60
CA LEU A 51 -2.79 1.72 21.60
C LEU A 51 -4.18 1.26 22.03
N TRP A 52 -4.35 1.09 23.34
CA TRP A 52 -5.65 0.80 23.93
C TRP A 52 -6.56 2.01 23.72
N GLY A 53 -7.80 1.76 23.37
CA GLY A 53 -8.78 2.80 23.14
C GLY A 53 -8.86 3.30 21.70
N TYR A 54 -8.11 2.68 20.78
CA TYR A 54 -8.25 2.95 19.36
C TYR A 54 -9.68 2.59 18.93
N SER A 55 -10.45 3.61 18.53
CA SER A 55 -11.86 3.40 18.25
C SER A 55 -12.08 2.62 16.95
N PRO A 56 -13.19 1.83 16.86
CA PRO A 56 -13.54 1.16 15.61
C PRO A 56 -13.71 2.13 14.44
N LEU A 57 -14.23 3.33 14.69
CA LEU A 57 -14.41 4.35 13.65
C LEU A 57 -13.06 4.85 13.13
N SER A 58 -12.10 5.11 14.00
CA SER A 58 -10.74 5.51 13.58
C SER A 58 -10.07 4.42 12.76
N ARG A 59 -10.26 3.17 13.14
CA ARG A 59 -9.73 2.03 12.39
C ARG A 59 -10.37 1.94 11.00
N LEU A 60 -11.66 2.20 10.91
CA LEU A 60 -12.38 2.25 9.64
C LEU A 60 -11.77 3.30 8.71
N ASP A 61 -11.56 4.52 9.22
CA ASP A 61 -10.95 5.61 8.46
C ASP A 61 -9.55 5.26 7.98
N GLU A 62 -8.71 4.70 8.84
CA GLU A 62 -7.35 4.32 8.48
C GLU A 62 -7.33 3.22 7.41
N LEU A 63 -8.23 2.25 7.51
CA LEU A 63 -8.36 1.21 6.49
C LEU A 63 -8.80 1.80 5.15
N GLU A 64 -9.73 2.75 5.14
CA GLU A 64 -10.15 3.43 3.91
C GLU A 64 -9.00 4.16 3.25
N LEU A 65 -8.22 4.91 4.02
CA LEU A 65 -7.08 5.66 3.50
C LEU A 65 -5.99 4.73 2.99
N LEU A 66 -5.75 3.63 3.68
CA LEU A 66 -4.79 2.63 3.23
C LEU A 66 -5.22 1.98 1.92
N GLN A 67 -6.52 1.68 1.76
CA GLN A 67 -7.07 1.15 0.52
C GLN A 67 -6.83 2.12 -0.65
N ILE A 68 -7.04 3.41 -0.43
CA ILE A 68 -6.80 4.43 -1.46
C ILE A 68 -5.32 4.41 -1.87
N GLY A 69 -4.41 4.35 -0.90
CA GLY A 69 -2.98 4.29 -1.17
C GLY A 69 -2.56 3.05 -1.94
N VAL A 70 -3.09 1.89 -1.56
CA VAL A 70 -2.79 0.61 -2.25
C VAL A 70 -3.38 0.60 -3.66
N ALA A 71 -4.56 1.16 -3.87
CA ALA A 71 -5.14 1.30 -5.19
C ALA A 71 -4.26 2.18 -6.09
N GLY A 72 -3.73 3.28 -5.55
CA GLY A 72 -2.79 4.13 -6.26
C GLY A 72 -1.49 3.40 -6.62
N LYS A 73 -0.96 2.62 -5.69
CA LYS A 73 0.22 1.78 -5.92
C LYS A 73 -0.03 0.77 -7.05
N ARG A 74 -1.18 0.10 -7.04
CA ARG A 74 -1.54 -0.86 -8.09
C ARG A 74 -1.58 -0.18 -9.46
N ARG A 75 -2.17 0.99 -9.55
CA ARG A 75 -2.22 1.77 -10.80
C ARG A 75 -0.82 2.14 -11.26
N LEU A 76 0.06 2.47 -10.34
CA LEU A 76 1.45 2.79 -10.66
C LEU A 76 2.18 1.58 -11.25
N TRP A 77 2.04 0.39 -10.64
CA TRP A 77 2.65 -0.84 -11.19
C TRP A 77 2.14 -1.12 -12.60
N ARG A 78 0.83 -0.95 -12.84
CA ARG A 78 0.23 -1.14 -14.17
C ARG A 78 0.76 -0.11 -15.17
N ALA A 79 0.87 1.14 -14.77
CA ALA A 79 1.41 2.19 -15.63
C ALA A 79 2.86 1.89 -16.03
N LEU A 80 3.70 1.50 -15.08
CA LEU A 80 5.09 1.15 -15.33
C LEU A 80 5.21 -0.07 -16.24
N GLU A 81 4.34 -1.06 -16.06
CA GLU A 81 4.28 -2.24 -16.91
C GLU A 81 4.03 -1.87 -18.37
N HIS A 82 3.20 -0.87 -18.62
CA HIS A 82 2.84 -0.43 -19.97
C HIS A 82 3.83 0.56 -20.58
N THR A 83 4.62 1.26 -19.78
CA THR A 83 5.49 2.33 -20.26
C THR A 83 6.98 2.00 -20.19
N HIS A 84 7.40 1.21 -19.23
CA HIS A 84 8.83 0.95 -18.95
C HIS A 84 9.15 -0.52 -18.78
N ALA A 85 8.39 -1.40 -19.41
CA ALA A 85 8.58 -2.85 -19.26
C ALA A 85 10.01 -3.29 -19.59
N ASP A 86 10.59 -2.74 -20.66
CA ASP A 86 11.93 -3.11 -21.08
C ASP A 86 13.01 -2.59 -20.11
N ASP A 87 12.85 -1.37 -19.63
CA ASP A 87 13.79 -0.76 -18.69
C ASP A 87 13.73 -1.40 -17.30
N LEU A 88 12.60 -2.03 -16.98
CA LEU A 88 12.32 -2.63 -15.68
C LEU A 88 12.18 -4.14 -15.75
N SER A 89 12.83 -4.78 -16.71
CA SER A 89 12.73 -6.23 -16.93
C SER A 89 13.18 -7.08 -15.73
N SER A 90 14.00 -6.52 -14.85
CA SER A 90 14.42 -7.20 -13.61
C SER A 90 13.34 -7.23 -12.52
N PHE A 91 12.25 -6.50 -12.71
CA PHE A 91 11.12 -6.47 -11.77
C PHE A 91 9.91 -7.16 -12.40
N ASP A 92 9.22 -7.96 -11.61
CA ASP A 92 7.94 -8.55 -12.03
C ASP A 92 6.80 -7.59 -11.70
N LEU A 93 6.61 -6.60 -12.56
CA LEU A 93 5.59 -5.56 -12.36
C LEU A 93 4.16 -6.14 -12.34
N GLY A 94 3.92 -7.17 -13.15
CA GLY A 94 2.63 -7.87 -13.15
C GLY A 94 2.35 -8.52 -11.80
N ALA A 95 3.33 -9.20 -11.22
CA ALA A 95 3.20 -9.81 -9.90
C ALA A 95 2.99 -8.77 -8.81
N LEU A 96 3.67 -7.63 -8.89
CA LEU A 96 3.49 -6.53 -7.95
C LEU A 96 2.06 -5.96 -8.01
N ALA A 97 1.51 -5.82 -9.21
CA ALA A 97 0.13 -5.37 -9.40
C ALA A 97 -0.88 -6.40 -8.85
N GLU A 98 -0.65 -7.70 -9.09
CA GLU A 98 -1.49 -8.76 -8.55
C GLU A 98 -1.43 -8.82 -7.02
N ARG A 99 -0.25 -8.61 -6.46
CA ARG A 99 -0.07 -8.53 -5.00
C ARG A 99 -0.86 -7.37 -4.42
N ALA A 100 -0.85 -6.21 -5.10
CA ALA A 100 -1.65 -5.06 -4.69
C ALA A 100 -3.16 -5.39 -4.73
N THR A 101 -3.62 -6.12 -5.74
CA THR A 101 -5.00 -6.60 -5.82
C THR A 101 -5.35 -7.46 -4.61
N GLY A 102 -4.48 -8.38 -4.23
CA GLY A 102 -4.67 -9.21 -3.03
C GLY A 102 -4.72 -8.38 -1.75
N GLN A 103 -3.88 -7.37 -1.64
CA GLN A 103 -3.88 -6.45 -0.50
C GLN A 103 -5.21 -5.70 -0.41
N LEU A 104 -5.73 -5.21 -1.55
CA LEU A 104 -7.02 -4.53 -1.59
C LEU A 104 -8.16 -5.43 -1.12
N MET A 105 -8.17 -6.68 -1.57
CA MET A 105 -9.19 -7.64 -1.14
C MET A 105 -9.12 -7.90 0.36
N GLY A 106 -7.94 -8.06 0.90
CA GLY A 106 -7.74 -8.26 2.34
C GLY A 106 -8.17 -7.04 3.16
N LEU A 107 -7.80 -5.85 2.69
CA LEU A 107 -8.19 -4.60 3.36
C LEU A 107 -9.69 -4.37 3.29
N GLU A 108 -10.33 -4.71 2.18
CA GLU A 108 -11.78 -4.60 2.03
C GLU A 108 -12.51 -5.49 3.03
N ALA A 109 -12.05 -6.72 3.21
CA ALA A 109 -12.62 -7.62 4.21
C ALA A 109 -12.47 -7.07 5.62
N MET A 110 -11.31 -6.51 5.95
CA MET A 110 -11.06 -5.87 7.25
C MET A 110 -11.93 -4.63 7.44
N HIS A 111 -12.08 -3.83 6.38
CA HIS A 111 -12.92 -2.65 6.38
C HIS A 111 -14.38 -3.00 6.70
N LEU A 112 -14.91 -4.05 6.07
CA LEU A 112 -16.27 -4.51 6.32
C LEU A 112 -16.45 -4.94 7.78
N LYS A 113 -15.50 -5.68 8.34
CA LYS A 113 -15.54 -6.06 9.75
C LYS A 113 -15.51 -4.84 10.68
N ALA A 114 -14.66 -3.87 10.36
CA ALA A 114 -14.55 -2.63 11.13
C ALA A 114 -15.84 -1.82 11.04
N ALA A 115 -16.47 -1.77 9.86
CA ALA A 115 -17.74 -1.08 9.66
C ALA A 115 -18.85 -1.71 10.49
N ILE A 116 -18.91 -3.02 10.56
CA ILE A 116 -19.90 -3.73 11.37
C ILE A 116 -19.75 -3.37 12.85
N LEU A 117 -18.53 -3.23 13.33
CA LEU A 117 -18.26 -2.86 14.71
C LEU A 117 -18.50 -1.36 15.00
N ALA A 118 -18.27 -0.49 14.02
CA ALA A 118 -18.35 0.96 14.19
C ALA A 118 -19.74 1.54 13.90
N LEU A 119 -20.49 0.90 13.03
CA LEU A 119 -21.76 1.36 12.53
C LEU A 119 -22.87 0.39 12.87
#